data_571b31a6e7d08fa5d27ea0b8d45adb24
#
_entry.id   571b31a6e7d08fa5d27ea0b8d45adb24
#
_cell.length_a   1.000
_cell.length_b   1.000
_cell.length_c   1.000
_cell.angle_alpha   90.00
_cell.angle_beta   90.00
_cell.angle_gamma   90.00
#
_symmetry.space_group_name_H-M   'P 1'
#
loop_
_entity.id
_entity.type
_entity.pdbx_description
1 polymer ?
#
loop_
_entity_poly.entity_id
_entity_poly.type
_entity_poly.pdbx_seq_one_letter_code
_entity_poly.pdbx_strand_id
1 'polypeptide(L)'
;MSSPRSVLVVDDQAPFRLAARAVLRRLEGLEFAGEASSGPEAIELVASLHPALVLMDINMPEMNGIEATKRIVSVHPEVAVILCSTHDPKDLPAEAAASGAIAYVSKEHLAADTIRDLWATRTSGTFTSR
;
A
#
# COMPACT_ATOMS: atom_id res chain seq x y z
N MET A 1 -18.62 14.66 11.19
CA MET A 1 -17.25 14.58 10.68
C MET A 1 -16.77 13.14 10.74
N SER A 2 -16.21 12.65 9.66
CA SER A 2 -15.64 11.31 9.67
C SER A 2 -14.20 11.37 10.18
N SER A 3 -13.79 10.34 10.91
CA SER A 3 -12.40 10.19 11.36
C SER A 3 -11.49 9.94 10.16
N PRO A 4 -10.23 10.37 10.22
CA PRO A 4 -9.26 10.00 9.18
C PRO A 4 -9.13 8.48 9.07
N ARG A 5 -8.90 8.00 7.87
CA ARG A 5 -8.65 6.58 7.64
C ARG A 5 -7.18 6.29 7.88
N SER A 6 -6.90 5.20 8.56
CA SER A 6 -5.55 4.83 8.95
C SER A 6 -4.78 4.15 7.82
N VAL A 7 -3.48 4.47 7.72
CA VAL A 7 -2.59 3.94 6.69
C VAL A 7 -1.39 3.25 7.34
N LEU A 8 -1.12 2.03 6.89
CA LEU A 8 0.07 1.28 7.25
C LEU A 8 1.07 1.38 6.10
N VAL A 9 2.33 1.72 6.39
CA VAL A 9 3.40 1.80 5.40
C VAL A 9 4.33 0.60 5.58
N VAL A 10 4.52 -0.17 4.52
CA VAL A 10 5.35 -1.39 4.54
C VAL A 10 6.48 -1.29 3.55
N ASP A 11 7.71 -1.28 4.03
CA ASP A 11 8.93 -1.24 3.22
C ASP A 11 10.10 -1.64 4.09
N ASP A 12 11.04 -2.40 3.57
CA ASP A 12 12.22 -2.80 4.34
C ASP A 12 13.27 -1.68 4.46
N GLN A 13 13.06 -0.57 3.75
CA GLN A 13 13.99 0.57 3.77
C GLN A 13 13.38 1.75 4.52
N ALA A 14 14.01 2.09 5.66
CA ALA A 14 13.54 3.19 6.51
C ALA A 14 13.41 4.53 5.77
N PRO A 15 14.35 4.91 4.87
CA PRO A 15 14.21 6.19 4.15
C PRO A 15 12.92 6.28 3.35
N PHE A 16 12.48 5.19 2.73
CA PHE A 16 11.21 5.21 1.99
C PHE A 16 10.02 5.33 2.94
N ARG A 17 10.04 4.62 4.07
CA ARG A 17 8.96 4.76 5.06
C ARG A 17 8.82 6.19 5.54
N LEU A 18 9.95 6.86 5.76
CA LEU A 18 9.95 8.26 6.17
C LEU A 18 9.38 9.17 5.08
N ALA A 19 9.76 8.93 3.81
CA ALA A 19 9.23 9.69 2.68
C ALA A 19 7.72 9.50 2.53
N ALA A 20 7.25 8.28 2.69
CA ALA A 20 5.82 7.98 2.62
C ALA A 20 5.02 8.68 3.72
N ARG A 21 5.58 8.75 4.94
CA ARG A 21 4.93 9.50 6.02
C ARG A 21 4.80 10.97 5.68
N ALA A 22 5.83 11.56 5.07
CA ALA A 22 5.80 12.97 4.66
C ALA A 22 4.73 13.21 3.61
N VAL A 23 4.56 12.28 2.68
CA VAL A 23 3.51 12.36 1.66
C VAL A 23 2.13 12.31 2.31
N LEU A 24 1.93 11.39 3.26
CA LEU A 24 0.65 11.24 3.95
C LEU A 24 0.25 12.47 4.76
N ARG A 25 1.22 13.22 5.30
CA ARG A 25 0.93 14.46 6.03
C ARG A 25 0.26 15.52 5.17
N ARG A 26 0.40 15.43 3.85
CA ARG A 26 -0.22 16.38 2.93
C ARG A 26 -1.64 16.02 2.55
N LEU A 27 -2.13 14.88 3.04
CA LEU A 27 -3.45 14.37 2.67
C LEU A 27 -4.44 14.58 3.81
N GLU A 28 -5.64 15.04 3.45
CA GLU A 28 -6.77 15.05 4.35
C GLU A 28 -7.49 13.72 4.22
N GLY A 29 -7.94 13.18 5.34
CA GLY A 29 -8.71 11.95 5.35
C GLY A 29 -7.90 10.67 5.41
N LEU A 30 -6.58 10.74 5.27
CA LEU A 30 -5.67 9.61 5.43
C LEU A 30 -4.62 9.97 6.47
N GLU A 31 -4.35 9.06 7.40
CA GLU A 31 -3.44 9.33 8.51
C GLU A 31 -2.50 8.16 8.72
N PHE A 32 -1.21 8.44 8.88
CA PHE A 32 -0.23 7.40 9.19
C PHE A 32 -0.56 6.76 10.52
N ALA A 33 -0.67 5.42 10.54
CA ALA A 33 -1.00 4.67 11.74
C ALA A 33 0.11 3.74 12.20
N GLY A 34 1.02 3.37 11.31
CA GLY A 34 2.11 2.47 11.67
C GLY A 34 2.95 2.10 10.47
N GLU A 35 4.06 1.40 10.74
CA GLU A 35 4.96 0.94 9.69
C GLU A 35 5.44 -0.47 9.96
N ALA A 36 5.76 -1.20 8.90
CA ALA A 36 6.32 -2.53 8.96
C ALA A 36 7.51 -2.62 8.02
N SER A 37 8.46 -3.49 8.33
CA SER A 37 9.67 -3.68 7.53
C SER A 37 9.69 -5.00 6.77
N SER A 38 8.64 -5.81 6.88
CA SER A 38 8.56 -7.11 6.21
C SER A 38 7.11 -7.51 5.94
N GLY A 39 6.93 -8.49 5.04
CA GLY A 39 5.62 -9.05 4.76
C GLY A 39 4.94 -9.67 5.97
N PRO A 40 5.63 -10.56 6.72
CA PRO A 40 5.03 -11.15 7.92
C PRO A 40 4.63 -10.10 8.96
N GLU A 41 5.46 -9.08 9.20
CA GLU A 41 5.13 -8.01 10.12
C GLU A 41 3.90 -7.23 9.65
N ALA A 42 3.80 -6.98 8.35
CA ALA A 42 2.65 -6.29 7.77
C ALA A 42 1.36 -7.07 8.03
N ILE A 43 1.38 -8.39 7.84
CA ILE A 43 0.22 -9.24 8.06
C ILE A 43 -0.24 -9.14 9.53
N GLU A 44 0.70 -9.19 10.47
CA GLU A 44 0.39 -9.05 11.89
C GLU A 44 -0.20 -7.68 12.22
N LEU A 45 0.39 -6.61 11.67
CA LEU A 45 -0.08 -5.25 11.95
C LEU A 45 -1.43 -4.97 11.32
N VAL A 46 -1.73 -5.53 10.17
CA VAL A 46 -3.07 -5.40 9.58
C VAL A 46 -4.10 -6.01 10.52
N ALA A 47 -3.80 -7.18 11.09
CA ALA A 47 -4.72 -7.84 12.02
C ALA A 47 -4.95 -7.04 13.29
N SER A 48 -3.93 -6.33 13.79
CA SER A 48 -4.05 -5.58 15.06
C SER A 48 -4.51 -4.12 14.85
N LEU A 49 -4.07 -3.45 13.78
CA LEU A 49 -4.38 -2.05 13.54
C LEU A 49 -5.63 -1.83 12.71
N HIS A 50 -6.02 -2.81 11.92
CA HIS A 50 -7.15 -2.69 10.97
C HIS A 50 -7.04 -1.44 10.10
N PRO A 51 -5.92 -1.23 9.38
CA PRO A 51 -5.77 -0.03 8.56
C PRO A 51 -6.77 -0.05 7.40
N ALA A 52 -7.15 1.14 6.95
CA ALA A 52 -8.00 1.26 5.77
C ALA A 52 -7.20 1.11 4.48
N LEU A 53 -5.93 1.51 4.51
CA LEU A 53 -5.03 1.48 3.35
C LEU A 53 -3.66 0.98 3.78
N VAL A 54 -3.03 0.17 2.92
CA VAL A 54 -1.66 -0.28 3.09
C VAL A 54 -0.85 0.15 1.86
N LEU A 55 0.27 0.84 2.09
CA LEU A 55 1.25 1.11 1.04
C LEU A 55 2.30 0.00 1.18
N MET A 56 2.36 -0.89 0.18
CA MET A 56 3.13 -2.13 0.27
C MET A 56 4.25 -2.18 -0.75
N ASP A 57 5.50 -2.21 -0.29
CA ASP A 57 6.64 -2.46 -1.15
C ASP A 57 6.59 -3.89 -1.70
N ILE A 58 6.95 -4.06 -2.96
CA ILE A 58 6.99 -5.40 -3.58
C ILE A 58 8.27 -6.14 -3.19
N ASN A 59 9.42 -5.48 -3.29
CA ASN A 59 10.72 -6.14 -3.13
C ASN A 59 11.19 -6.13 -1.68
N MET A 60 10.86 -7.18 -0.96
CA MET A 60 11.27 -7.38 0.43
C MET A 60 11.83 -8.78 0.62
N PRO A 61 12.78 -8.98 1.56
CA PRO A 61 13.28 -10.31 1.87
C PRO A 61 12.18 -11.22 2.42
N GLU A 62 12.36 -12.52 2.31
CA GLU A 62 11.47 -13.57 2.83
C GLU A 62 10.14 -13.67 2.10
N MET A 63 9.35 -12.62 2.11
CA MET A 63 8.03 -12.60 1.47
C MET A 63 7.89 -11.29 0.72
N ASN A 64 7.66 -11.35 -0.60
CA ASN A 64 7.46 -10.13 -1.37
C ASN A 64 6.08 -9.54 -1.10
N GLY A 65 5.89 -8.27 -1.48
CA GLY A 65 4.66 -7.54 -1.20
C GLY A 65 3.43 -8.08 -1.94
N ILE A 66 3.63 -8.74 -3.07
CA ILE A 66 2.53 -9.36 -3.82
C ILE A 66 1.95 -10.51 -3.00
N GLU A 67 2.81 -11.37 -2.45
CA GLU A 67 2.36 -12.49 -1.63
C GLU A 67 1.72 -12.00 -0.33
N ALA A 68 2.33 -11.00 0.32
CA ALA A 68 1.76 -10.41 1.53
C ALA A 68 0.37 -9.83 1.25
N THR A 69 0.21 -9.14 0.11
CA THR A 69 -1.08 -8.58 -0.30
C THR A 69 -2.13 -9.67 -0.48
N LYS A 70 -1.79 -10.76 -1.15
CA LYS A 70 -2.73 -11.88 -1.33
C LYS A 70 -3.24 -12.40 0.01
N ARG A 71 -2.35 -12.57 0.98
CA ARG A 71 -2.71 -13.05 2.31
C ARG A 71 -3.57 -12.05 3.06
N ILE A 72 -3.19 -10.77 3.01
CA ILE A 72 -3.94 -9.70 3.68
C ILE A 72 -5.36 -9.62 3.13
N VAL A 73 -5.50 -9.51 1.81
CA VAL A 73 -6.80 -9.31 1.18
C VAL A 73 -7.70 -10.54 1.33
N SER A 74 -7.13 -11.75 1.38
CA SER A 74 -7.93 -12.97 1.56
C SER A 74 -8.61 -13.00 2.93
N VAL A 75 -7.99 -12.43 3.95
CA VAL A 75 -8.53 -12.39 5.32
C VAL A 75 -9.27 -11.08 5.59
N HIS A 76 -8.79 -9.98 5.04
CA HIS A 76 -9.33 -8.63 5.24
C HIS A 76 -9.66 -7.98 3.89
N PRO A 77 -10.73 -8.42 3.20
CA PRO A 77 -11.04 -7.91 1.87
C PRO A 77 -11.41 -6.43 1.84
N GLU A 78 -11.72 -5.83 2.99
CA GLU A 78 -12.02 -4.40 3.13
C GLU A 78 -10.78 -3.51 3.13
N VAL A 79 -9.59 -4.09 3.31
CA VAL A 79 -8.35 -3.31 3.31
C VAL A 79 -7.92 -3.03 1.87
N ALA A 80 -7.67 -1.77 1.55
CA ALA A 80 -7.14 -1.38 0.25
C ALA A 80 -5.61 -1.47 0.30
N VAL A 81 -5.00 -2.05 -0.72
CA VAL A 81 -3.54 -2.15 -0.82
C VAL A 81 -3.09 -1.46 -2.10
N ILE A 82 -2.13 -0.56 -1.98
CA ILE A 82 -1.42 0.04 -3.11
C ILE A 82 0.00 -0.54 -3.08
N LEU A 83 0.38 -1.25 -4.14
CA LEU A 83 1.73 -1.77 -4.29
C LEU A 83 2.67 -0.67 -4.77
N CYS A 84 3.89 -0.67 -4.26
CA CYS A 84 4.93 0.31 -4.62
C CYS A 84 6.24 -0.43 -4.92
N SER A 85 6.99 0.05 -5.88
CA SER A 85 8.30 -0.50 -6.21
C SER A 85 9.05 0.49 -7.11
N THR A 86 10.33 0.22 -7.33
CA THR A 86 11.12 0.99 -8.28
C THR A 86 10.90 0.55 -9.73
N HIS A 87 10.14 -0.53 -9.96
CA HIS A 87 9.86 -1.01 -11.31
C HIS A 87 9.00 -0.04 -12.11
N ASP A 88 9.28 0.04 -13.40
CA ASP A 88 8.37 0.73 -14.32
C ASP A 88 7.05 -0.05 -14.37
N PRO A 89 5.89 0.62 -14.44
CA PRO A 89 4.60 -0.10 -14.52
C PRO A 89 4.53 -1.15 -15.62
N LYS A 90 5.20 -0.94 -16.74
CA LYS A 90 5.22 -1.91 -17.84
C LYS A 90 5.97 -3.21 -17.52
N ASP A 91 6.86 -3.16 -16.51
CA ASP A 91 7.66 -4.31 -16.09
C ASP A 91 7.06 -5.01 -14.88
N LEU A 92 5.88 -4.62 -14.46
CA LEU A 92 5.21 -5.16 -13.29
C LEU A 92 4.79 -6.61 -13.53
N PRO A 93 5.08 -7.54 -12.61
CA PRO A 93 4.63 -8.93 -12.75
C PRO A 93 3.10 -9.02 -12.85
N ALA A 94 2.62 -9.95 -13.66
CA ALA A 94 1.18 -10.14 -13.85
C ALA A 94 0.46 -10.48 -12.53
N GLU A 95 1.16 -11.14 -11.60
CA GLU A 95 0.59 -11.49 -10.28
C GLU A 95 0.19 -10.26 -9.48
N ALA A 96 0.78 -9.09 -9.75
CA ALA A 96 0.45 -7.87 -9.02
C ALA A 96 -1.02 -7.48 -9.22
N ALA A 97 -1.50 -7.51 -10.45
CA ALA A 97 -2.89 -7.19 -10.75
C ALA A 97 -3.86 -8.24 -10.19
N ALA A 98 -3.39 -9.47 -10.02
CA ALA A 98 -4.20 -10.58 -9.49
C ALA A 98 -4.08 -10.72 -7.97
N SER A 99 -3.32 -9.88 -7.30
CA SER A 99 -3.04 -9.99 -5.87
C SER A 99 -4.18 -9.54 -4.96
N GLY A 100 -5.12 -8.78 -5.48
CA GLY A 100 -6.15 -8.12 -4.69
C GLY A 100 -5.80 -6.67 -4.38
N ALA A 101 -4.62 -6.19 -4.76
CA ALA A 101 -4.28 -4.77 -4.64
C ALA A 101 -5.18 -3.93 -5.55
N ILE A 102 -5.43 -2.69 -5.15
CA ILE A 102 -6.23 -1.78 -5.97
C ILE A 102 -5.40 -1.08 -7.03
N ALA A 103 -4.09 -0.96 -6.80
CA ALA A 103 -3.22 -0.21 -7.70
C ALA A 103 -1.75 -0.53 -7.47
N TYR A 104 -0.94 -0.13 -8.43
CA TYR A 104 0.51 -0.08 -8.33
C TYR A 104 0.98 1.34 -8.63
N VAL A 105 1.93 1.84 -7.84
CA VAL A 105 2.57 3.14 -8.07
C VAL A 105 4.07 2.95 -8.03
N SER A 106 4.79 3.39 -9.08
CA SER A 106 6.24 3.38 -9.00
C SER A 106 6.68 4.40 -7.94
N LYS A 107 7.75 4.07 -7.21
CA LYS A 107 8.21 4.94 -6.11
C LYS A 107 8.52 6.35 -6.56
N GLU A 108 8.98 6.54 -7.79
CA GLU A 108 9.28 7.87 -8.32
C GLU A 108 8.01 8.70 -8.58
N HIS A 109 6.84 8.06 -8.69
CA HIS A 109 5.57 8.75 -8.90
C HIS A 109 4.71 8.82 -7.64
N LEU A 110 5.25 8.40 -6.51
CA LEU A 110 4.51 8.44 -5.25
C LEU A 110 4.42 9.89 -4.77
N ALA A 111 3.20 10.41 -4.77
CA ALA A 111 2.90 11.78 -4.37
C ALA A 111 1.52 11.82 -3.72
N ALA A 112 1.25 12.90 -2.99
CA ALA A 112 -0.01 13.02 -2.26
C ALA A 112 -1.22 12.94 -3.19
N ASP A 113 -1.20 13.65 -4.31
CA ASP A 113 -2.33 13.63 -5.26
C ASP A 113 -2.52 12.26 -5.92
N THR A 114 -1.43 11.52 -6.18
CA THR A 114 -1.53 10.17 -6.73
C THR A 114 -2.25 9.24 -5.74
N ILE A 115 -1.85 9.28 -4.48
CA ILE A 115 -2.49 8.47 -3.44
C ILE A 115 -3.96 8.88 -3.27
N ARG A 116 -4.22 10.18 -3.23
CA ARG A 116 -5.59 10.69 -3.10
C ARG A 116 -6.49 10.19 -4.21
N ASP A 117 -6.01 10.24 -5.45
CA ASP A 117 -6.80 9.82 -6.60
C ASP A 117 -7.07 8.31 -6.58
N LEU A 118 -6.06 7.52 -6.25
CA LEU A 118 -6.21 6.07 -6.17
C LEU A 118 -7.13 5.68 -5.02
N TRP A 119 -7.03 6.37 -3.90
CA TRP A 119 -7.92 6.13 -2.77
C TRP A 119 -9.38 6.46 -3.12
N ALA A 120 -9.60 7.56 -3.84
CA ALA A 120 -10.94 7.98 -4.25
C ALA A 120 -11.62 6.96 -5.18
N THR A 121 -10.83 6.23 -5.98
CA THR A 121 -11.35 5.25 -6.95
C THR A 121 -11.20 3.81 -6.48
N ARG A 122 -10.87 3.58 -5.21
CA ARG A 122 -10.55 2.25 -4.68
C ARG A 122 -11.64 1.20 -4.84
N THR A 123 -12.89 1.62 -4.94
CA THR A 123 -14.03 0.72 -5.04
C THR A 123 -14.44 0.44 -6.49
N SER A 124 -13.70 0.97 -7.47
CA SER A 124 -14.03 0.79 -8.90
C SER A 124 -13.85 -0.65 -9.37
N GLY A 125 -13.06 -1.45 -8.65
CA GLY A 125 -12.75 -2.81 -9.04
C GLY A 125 -11.69 -2.92 -10.14
N THR A 126 -11.13 -1.79 -10.58
CA THR A 126 -10.13 -1.76 -11.64
C THR A 126 -8.74 -1.54 -11.04
N PHE A 127 -7.82 -2.46 -11.33
CA PHE A 127 -6.42 -2.30 -10.95
C PHE A 127 -5.78 -1.23 -11.85
N THR A 128 -5.16 -0.22 -11.23
CA THR A 128 -4.53 0.90 -11.94
C THR A 128 -3.04 0.89 -11.66
N SER A 129 -2.20 1.15 -12.67
CA SER A 129 -0.76 1.27 -12.47
C SER A 129 -0.28 2.65 -12.93
N ARG A 130 0.61 3.25 -12.12
CA ARG A 130 1.17 4.58 -12.40
C ARG A 130 2.65 4.66 -12.12
#